data_2d9e6f09cd894f08d3ccdbc1e095b8a7
#
_entry.id   2d9e6f09cd894f08d3ccdbc1e095b8a7
#
_cell.length_a   1.000
_cell.length_b   1.000
_cell.length_c   1.000
_cell.angle_alpha   90.00
_cell.angle_beta   90.00
_cell.angle_gamma   90.00
#
_symmetry.space_group_name_H-M   'P 1'
#
loop_
_entity.id
_entity.type
_entity.pdbx_description
1 polymer ?
#
loop_
_entity_poly.entity_id
_entity_poly.type
_entity_poly.pdbx_seq_one_letter_code
_entity_poly.pdbx_strand_id
1 'polypeptide(L)'
;MTILLQVLEQSFTPTTPWERRKFTFINTATIVGMRLDGLCDVWLDQTRPGESQRLARTMDPREAITFLLTTFAKIAECEERGGSWLIGHDGEHTESIAATRFPPHANTVAEDDLLARAWL
;
A
#
# COMPACT_ATOMS: atom_id res chain seq x y z
N MET A 1 9.68 -5.71 -14.30
CA MET A 1 9.61 -5.39 -12.85
C MET A 1 8.18 -4.99 -12.51
N THR A 2 7.63 -5.56 -11.46
CA THR A 2 6.27 -5.23 -11.00
C THR A 2 6.32 -4.95 -9.50
N ILE A 3 5.84 -3.78 -9.11
CA ILE A 3 5.71 -3.42 -7.70
C ILE A 3 4.24 -3.19 -7.41
N LEU A 4 3.66 -4.05 -6.58
CA LEU A 4 2.28 -3.96 -6.15
C LEU A 4 2.23 -3.30 -4.78
N LEU A 5 1.36 -2.32 -4.65
CA LEU A 5 1.15 -1.57 -3.41
C LEU A 5 -0.24 -1.86 -2.87
N GLN A 6 -0.30 -2.27 -1.62
CA GLN A 6 -1.54 -2.49 -0.91
C GLN A 6 -2.25 -1.16 -0.64
N VAL A 7 -3.55 -1.10 -0.90
CA VAL A 7 -4.37 0.07 -0.63
C VAL A 7 -5.62 -0.33 0.14
N LEU A 8 -6.20 0.63 0.85
CA LEU A 8 -7.38 0.39 1.66
C LEU A 8 -8.66 0.51 0.84
N GLU A 9 -9.66 -0.25 1.23
CA GLU A 9 -11.02 -0.04 0.73
C GLU A 9 -11.58 1.28 1.27
N GLN A 10 -12.42 1.96 0.48
CA GLN A 10 -12.98 3.27 0.87
C GLN A 10 -13.83 3.23 2.13
N SER A 11 -14.45 2.10 2.43
CA SER A 11 -15.28 1.91 3.62
C SER A 11 -14.47 1.75 4.91
N PHE A 12 -13.14 1.63 4.81
CA PHE A 12 -12.27 1.48 5.96
C PHE A 12 -12.36 2.70 6.88
N THR A 13 -12.47 2.45 8.19
CA THR A 13 -12.35 3.46 9.23
C THR A 13 -11.41 2.96 10.31
N PRO A 14 -10.84 3.85 11.16
CA PRO A 14 -9.96 3.41 12.25
C PRO A 14 -10.62 2.43 13.22
N THR A 15 -11.95 2.46 13.34
CA THR A 15 -12.70 1.57 14.21
C THR A 15 -13.11 0.26 13.52
N THR A 16 -12.85 0.12 12.23
CA THR A 16 -13.18 -1.12 11.51
C THR A 16 -12.37 -2.28 12.08
N PRO A 17 -13.03 -3.38 12.53
CA PRO A 17 -12.30 -4.54 13.01
C PRO A 17 -11.35 -5.08 11.95
N TRP A 18 -10.17 -5.52 12.37
CA TRP A 18 -9.12 -5.99 11.46
C TRP A 18 -9.63 -7.04 10.47
N GLU A 19 -10.43 -7.98 10.95
CA GLU A 19 -10.97 -9.06 10.12
C GLU A 19 -11.97 -8.58 9.06
N ARG A 20 -12.46 -7.35 9.16
CA ARG A 20 -13.36 -6.74 8.18
C ARG A 20 -12.69 -5.76 7.25
N ARG A 21 -11.40 -5.47 7.48
CA ARG A 21 -10.62 -4.59 6.62
C ARG A 21 -10.33 -5.28 5.32
N LYS A 22 -10.62 -4.62 4.23
CA LYS A 22 -10.35 -5.13 2.90
C LYS A 22 -9.23 -4.32 2.27
N PHE A 23 -8.32 -5.03 1.62
CA PHE A 23 -7.20 -4.44 0.92
C PHE A 23 -7.22 -4.90 -0.52
N THR A 24 -6.80 -4.03 -1.40
CA THR A 24 -6.52 -4.38 -2.79
C THR A 24 -5.07 -4.02 -3.08
N PHE A 25 -4.59 -4.45 -4.23
CA PHE A 25 -3.23 -4.14 -4.65
C PHE A 25 -3.29 -3.41 -5.99
N ILE A 26 -2.52 -2.35 -6.11
CA ILE A 26 -2.39 -1.62 -7.38
C ILE A 26 -0.95 -1.66 -7.84
N ASN A 27 -0.77 -1.61 -9.16
CA ASN A 27 0.57 -1.51 -9.73
C ASN A 27 1.07 -0.07 -9.55
N THR A 28 2.23 0.09 -8.93
CA THR A 28 2.78 1.42 -8.66
C THR A 28 3.03 2.24 -9.93
N ALA A 29 3.20 1.58 -11.08
CA ALA A 29 3.34 2.27 -12.35
C ALA A 29 2.10 3.08 -12.76
N THR A 30 0.94 2.81 -12.16
CA THR A 30 -0.29 3.56 -12.41
C THR A 30 -0.45 4.79 -11.52
N ILE A 31 0.43 4.97 -10.54
CA ILE A 31 0.35 6.09 -9.60
C ILE A 31 0.95 7.33 -10.27
N VAL A 32 0.17 8.40 -10.34
CA VAL A 32 0.62 9.68 -10.89
C VAL A 32 0.74 10.76 -9.83
N GLY A 33 0.24 10.53 -8.63
CA GLY A 33 0.36 11.47 -7.53
C GLY A 33 -0.04 10.87 -6.20
N MET A 34 0.43 11.49 -5.14
CA MET A 34 0.07 11.19 -3.76
C MET A 34 -0.33 12.49 -3.08
N ARG A 35 -1.39 12.45 -2.30
CA ARG A 35 -1.87 13.65 -1.60
C ARG A 35 -2.42 13.31 -0.23
N LEU A 36 -2.45 14.32 0.62
CA LEU A 36 -3.12 14.23 1.91
C LEU A 36 -4.51 14.86 1.77
N ASP A 37 -5.51 14.19 2.31
CA ASP A 37 -6.87 14.67 2.29
C ASP A 37 -7.44 14.57 3.72
N GLY A 38 -8.04 15.65 4.20
CA GLY A 38 -8.58 15.67 5.55
C GLY A 38 -7.52 15.55 6.65
N LEU A 39 -6.26 15.87 6.35
CA LEU A 39 -5.10 15.87 7.25
C LEU A 39 -4.59 14.49 7.66
N CYS A 40 -5.45 13.47 7.74
CA CYS A 40 -5.06 12.15 8.24
C CYS A 40 -5.10 11.06 7.18
N ASP A 41 -5.74 11.31 6.05
CA ASP A 41 -5.89 10.36 4.96
C ASP A 41 -4.81 10.57 3.90
N VAL A 42 -4.21 9.48 3.47
CA VAL A 42 -3.25 9.47 2.35
C VAL A 42 -3.93 8.84 1.14
N TRP A 43 -3.97 9.58 0.05
CA TRP A 43 -4.60 9.16 -1.19
C TRP A 43 -3.58 9.06 -2.32
N LEU A 44 -3.84 8.11 -3.21
CA LEU A 44 -3.09 7.93 -4.45
C LEU A 44 -4.00 8.25 -5.63
N ASP A 45 -3.50 9.08 -6.53
CA ASP A 45 -4.19 9.36 -7.78
C ASP A 45 -3.58 8.50 -8.89
N GLN A 46 -4.45 7.84 -9.67
CA GLN A 46 -4.04 6.93 -10.72
C GLN A 46 -4.15 7.58 -12.10
N THR A 47 -3.60 6.90 -13.11
CA THR A 47 -3.53 7.40 -14.49
C THR A 47 -4.89 7.71 -15.10
N ARG A 48 -5.94 7.00 -14.70
CA ARG A 48 -7.30 7.26 -15.20
C ARG A 48 -7.91 8.43 -14.43
N PRO A 49 -8.40 9.46 -15.10
CA PRO A 49 -9.06 10.59 -14.45
C PRO A 49 -10.19 10.12 -13.54
N GLY A 50 -10.23 10.63 -12.32
CA GLY A 50 -11.24 10.30 -11.33
C GLY A 50 -11.00 9.02 -10.55
N GLU A 51 -9.97 8.26 -10.86
CA GLU A 51 -9.58 7.10 -10.07
C GLU A 51 -8.60 7.51 -8.98
N SER A 52 -9.01 7.29 -7.73
CA SER A 52 -8.16 7.52 -6.56
C SER A 52 -8.35 6.35 -5.60
N GLN A 53 -7.27 5.98 -4.94
CA GLN A 53 -7.29 4.92 -3.93
C GLN A 53 -6.77 5.48 -2.61
N ARG A 54 -7.42 5.11 -1.52
CA ARG A 54 -6.92 5.47 -0.19
C ARG A 54 -5.78 4.53 0.17
N LEU A 55 -4.60 5.10 0.39
CA LEU A 55 -3.45 4.32 0.85
C LEU A 55 -3.55 3.99 2.33
N ALA A 56 -3.87 4.99 3.15
CA ALA A 56 -3.89 4.85 4.58
C ALA A 56 -4.78 5.89 5.24
N ARG A 57 -5.25 5.59 6.43
CA ARG A 57 -5.88 6.54 7.34
C ARG A 57 -5.14 6.49 8.67
N THR A 58 -4.41 7.53 8.97
CA THR A 58 -3.57 7.60 10.15
C THR A 58 -4.27 8.30 11.30
N MET A 59 -3.63 8.32 12.48
CA MET A 59 -4.20 8.92 13.68
C MET A 59 -3.99 10.44 13.74
N ASP A 60 -2.97 10.97 13.05
CA ASP A 60 -2.68 12.40 13.06
C ASP A 60 -1.97 12.83 11.77
N PRO A 61 -1.89 14.16 11.49
CA PRO A 61 -1.28 14.64 10.26
C PRO A 61 0.22 14.31 10.09
N ARG A 62 0.97 14.25 11.17
CA ARG A 62 2.38 13.90 11.12
C ARG A 62 2.57 12.47 10.67
N GLU A 63 1.76 11.58 11.22
CA GLU A 63 1.77 10.17 10.83
C GLU A 63 1.41 10.02 9.35
N ALA A 64 0.44 10.79 8.87
CA ALA A 64 0.04 10.78 7.47
C ALA A 64 1.19 11.17 6.54
N ILE A 65 1.90 12.24 6.87
CA ILE A 65 3.06 12.70 6.10
C ILE A 65 4.16 11.64 6.11
N THR A 66 4.45 11.10 7.30
CA THR A 66 5.47 10.07 7.46
C THR A 66 5.11 8.81 6.68
N PHE A 67 3.85 8.41 6.72
CA PHE A 67 3.35 7.26 5.96
C PHE A 67 3.55 7.46 4.46
N LEU A 68 3.17 8.62 3.94
CA LEU A 68 3.32 8.96 2.54
C LEU A 68 4.79 8.91 2.11
N LEU A 69 5.66 9.57 2.87
CA LEU A 69 7.09 9.63 2.54
C LEU A 69 7.76 8.27 2.64
N THR A 70 7.40 7.48 3.65
CA THR A 70 7.94 6.13 3.83
C THR A 70 7.51 5.21 2.71
N THR A 71 6.24 5.29 2.29
CA THR A 71 5.73 4.51 1.16
C THR A 71 6.48 4.87 -0.12
N PHE A 72 6.66 6.16 -0.38
CA PHE A 72 7.38 6.64 -1.55
C PHE A 72 8.83 6.13 -1.55
N ALA A 73 9.51 6.24 -0.40
CA ALA A 73 10.88 5.76 -0.26
C ALA A 73 10.98 4.26 -0.46
N LYS A 74 9.99 3.50 0.02
CA LYS A 74 9.97 2.04 -0.15
C LYS A 74 9.80 1.64 -1.60
N ILE A 75 8.95 2.34 -2.35
CA ILE A 75 8.78 2.13 -3.79
C ILE A 75 10.10 2.38 -4.50
N ALA A 76 10.76 3.51 -4.22
CA ALA A 76 12.03 3.86 -4.82
C ALA A 76 13.12 2.82 -4.52
N GLU A 77 13.17 2.34 -3.29
CA GLU A 77 14.10 1.27 -2.89
C GLU A 77 13.88 -0.01 -3.70
N CYS A 78 12.62 -0.41 -3.86
CA CYS A 78 12.28 -1.60 -4.66
C CYS A 78 12.64 -1.43 -6.13
N GLU A 79 12.40 -0.25 -6.70
CA GLU A 79 12.78 0.05 -8.08
C GLU A 79 14.30 -0.05 -8.28
N GLU A 80 15.06 0.47 -7.34
CA GLU A 80 16.53 0.43 -7.38
C GLU A 80 17.05 -1.00 -7.28
N ARG A 81 16.45 -1.82 -6.43
CA ARG A 81 16.86 -3.22 -6.24
C ARG A 81 16.45 -4.12 -7.40
N GLY A 82 15.42 -3.74 -8.15
CA GLY A 82 14.91 -4.53 -9.27
C GLY A 82 14.14 -5.77 -8.83
N GLY A 83 13.50 -6.43 -9.77
CA GLY A 83 12.64 -7.59 -9.50
C GLY A 83 11.20 -7.18 -9.20
N SER A 84 10.43 -8.11 -8.69
CA SER A 84 9.02 -7.90 -8.37
C SER A 84 8.80 -7.88 -6.86
N TRP A 85 7.98 -6.94 -6.40
CA TRP A 85 7.80 -6.67 -4.98
C TRP A 85 6.34 -6.47 -4.63
N LEU A 86 5.99 -6.86 -3.41
CA LEU A 86 4.74 -6.54 -2.78
C LEU A 86 5.01 -5.63 -1.59
N ILE A 87 4.40 -4.44 -1.58
CA ILE A 87 4.50 -3.51 -0.46
C ILE A 87 3.19 -3.58 0.31
N GLY A 88 3.26 -4.06 1.54
CA GLY A 88 2.10 -4.20 2.42
C GLY A 88 2.20 -3.27 3.62
N HIS A 89 1.07 -3.08 4.29
CA HIS A 89 0.95 -2.27 5.50
C HIS A 89 -0.40 -2.53 6.17
N ASP A 90 -0.59 -1.98 7.37
CA ASP A 90 -1.87 -2.11 8.08
C ASP A 90 -2.85 -0.96 7.78
N GLY A 91 -2.45 0.04 7.01
CA GLY A 91 -3.29 1.17 6.67
C GLY A 91 -3.31 2.29 7.71
N GLU A 92 -2.59 2.17 8.80
CA GLU A 92 -2.58 3.15 9.91
C GLU A 92 -1.18 3.55 10.36
N HIS A 93 -0.27 2.60 10.48
CA HIS A 93 1.03 2.82 11.12
C HIS A 93 2.17 2.73 10.11
N THR A 94 3.03 3.73 10.12
CA THR A 94 4.17 3.81 9.19
C THR A 94 5.12 2.62 9.35
N GLU A 95 5.34 2.16 10.57
CA GLU A 95 6.22 1.04 10.84
C GLU A 95 5.72 -0.29 10.31
N SER A 96 4.45 -0.37 9.91
CA SER A 96 3.90 -1.58 9.28
C SER A 96 4.29 -1.73 7.81
N ILE A 97 4.78 -0.67 7.17
CA ILE A 97 5.14 -0.70 5.76
C ILE A 97 6.34 -1.61 5.54
N ALA A 98 6.14 -2.64 4.75
CA ALA A 98 7.18 -3.62 4.46
C ALA A 98 7.09 -4.11 3.03
N ALA A 99 8.26 -4.31 2.42
CA ALA A 99 8.35 -4.84 1.06
C ALA A 99 8.76 -6.30 1.11
N THR A 100 8.08 -7.12 0.33
CA THR A 100 8.39 -8.53 0.19
C THR A 100 8.65 -8.82 -1.28
N ARG A 101 9.81 -9.40 -1.58
CA ARG A 101 10.13 -9.85 -2.93
C ARG A 101 9.34 -11.12 -3.23
N PHE A 102 8.77 -11.18 -4.41
CA PHE A 102 8.17 -12.43 -4.87
C PHE A 102 8.82 -12.85 -6.20
N PRO A 103 8.90 -14.18 -6.45
CA PRO A 103 9.54 -14.66 -7.68
C PRO A 103 8.69 -14.35 -8.90
N PRO A 104 9.32 -14.16 -10.08
CA PRO A 104 8.57 -13.94 -11.33
C PRO A 104 7.62 -15.08 -11.67
N HIS A 105 7.88 -16.26 -11.12
CA HIS A 105 7.05 -17.46 -11.28
C HIS A 105 6.30 -17.71 -9.98
N ALA A 106 5.24 -16.96 -9.72
CA ALA A 106 4.39 -17.22 -8.58
C ALA A 106 3.79 -18.62 -8.73
N ASN A 107 4.12 -19.50 -7.81
CA ASN A 107 3.50 -20.80 -7.70
C ASN A 107 2.49 -20.78 -6.52
N THR A 108 1.78 -21.87 -6.33
CA THR A 108 0.75 -21.96 -5.29
C THR A 108 1.29 -21.60 -3.89
N VAL A 109 2.50 -22.03 -3.57
CA VAL A 109 3.13 -21.75 -2.27
C VAL A 109 3.40 -20.25 -2.13
N ALA A 110 3.90 -19.61 -3.18
CA ALA A 110 4.16 -18.17 -3.16
C ALA A 110 2.86 -17.38 -3.03
N GLU A 111 1.80 -17.82 -3.69
CA GLU A 111 0.48 -17.19 -3.56
C GLU A 111 -0.04 -17.27 -2.14
N ASP A 112 0.05 -18.44 -1.50
CA ASP A 112 -0.38 -18.62 -0.12
C ASP A 112 0.42 -17.72 0.84
N ASP A 113 1.72 -17.59 0.63
CA ASP A 113 2.59 -16.73 1.43
C ASP A 113 2.20 -15.26 1.27
N LEU A 114 1.93 -14.81 0.03
CA LEU A 114 1.49 -13.46 -0.23
C LEU A 114 0.13 -13.16 0.43
N LEU A 115 -0.80 -14.09 0.35
CA LEU A 115 -2.10 -13.94 0.98
C LEU A 115 -1.98 -13.86 2.49
N ALA A 116 -1.15 -14.71 3.09
CA ALA A 116 -0.92 -14.68 4.53
C ALA A 116 -0.33 -13.32 4.97
N ARG A 117 0.59 -12.77 4.21
CA ARG A 117 1.21 -11.47 4.50
C ARG A 117 0.23 -10.32 4.30
N ALA A 118 -0.65 -10.41 3.32
CA ALA A 118 -1.65 -9.37 3.05
C ALA A 118 -2.67 -9.23 4.18
N TRP A 119 -2.90 -10.28 4.95
CA TRP A 119 -3.89 -10.31 6.03
C TRP A 119 -3.28 -10.29 7.43
N LEU A 120 -1.99 -10.21 7.53
CA LEU A 120 -1.27 -10.03 8.79
C LEU A 120 -0.98 -8.54 9.00
#